data_8b812092a74e8eee4e543c9531c8a59b
#
_entry.id   8b812092a74e8eee4e543c9531c8a59b
#
_cell.length_a   1.000
_cell.length_b   1.000
_cell.length_c   1.000
_cell.angle_alpha   90.00
_cell.angle_beta   90.00
_cell.angle_gamma   90.00
#
_symmetry.space_group_name_H-M   'P 1'
#
loop_
_entity.id
_entity.type
_entity.pdbx_description
1 polymer ?
#
loop_
_entity_poly.entity_id
_entity_poly.type
_entity_poly.pdbx_seq_one_letter_code
_entity_poly.pdbx_strand_id
1 'polypeptide(L)'
;MDRVKLISAVQQCCGKSGYSFRALGTGYISAQAPKMAAALLEEPVFLSIEGRNHGRITYSVVLHLLDKGMRNSPEQLSQQISRMESDMLEVMSQLSKCEDIALVSNLNITPATHTVLGRGEVGVTARAEVEVIF
;
A
#
# COMPACT_ATOMS: atom_id res chain seq x y z
N MET A 1 -14.93 12.92 -4.09
CA MET A 1 -14.15 12.25 -5.15
C MET A 1 -13.51 11.01 -4.56
N ASP A 2 -13.96 9.89 -5.05
CA ASP A 2 -13.72 8.59 -4.36
C ASP A 2 -12.27 8.11 -4.43
N ARG A 3 -11.59 8.37 -5.55
CA ARG A 3 -10.17 8.07 -5.70
C ARG A 3 -9.33 8.86 -4.70
N VAL A 4 -9.63 10.13 -4.52
CA VAL A 4 -8.91 11.00 -3.57
C VAL A 4 -9.14 10.55 -2.13
N LYS A 5 -10.36 10.16 -1.80
CA LYS A 5 -10.69 9.61 -0.47
C LYS A 5 -9.89 8.33 -0.19
N LEU A 6 -9.81 7.44 -1.18
CA LEU A 6 -9.04 6.21 -1.06
C LEU A 6 -7.55 6.49 -0.81
N ILE A 7 -6.96 7.34 -1.63
CA ILE A 7 -5.54 7.70 -1.51
C ILE A 7 -5.26 8.34 -0.14
N SER A 8 -6.12 9.25 0.30
CA SER A 8 -5.99 9.90 1.62
C SER A 8 -6.10 8.90 2.76
N ALA A 9 -7.01 7.94 2.67
CA ALA A 9 -7.17 6.90 3.69
C ALA A 9 -5.92 6.01 3.77
N VAL A 10 -5.38 5.61 2.63
CA VAL A 10 -4.13 4.82 2.59
C VAL A 10 -2.98 5.62 3.18
N GLN A 11 -2.85 6.89 2.84
CA GLN A 11 -1.82 7.77 3.38
C GLN A 11 -1.87 7.84 4.90
N GLN A 12 -3.05 8.03 5.47
CA GLN A 12 -3.21 8.09 6.92
C GLN A 12 -2.83 6.78 7.60
N CYS A 13 -3.25 5.66 7.03
CA CYS A 13 -2.93 4.34 7.59
C CYS A 13 -1.42 4.06 7.55
N CYS A 14 -0.75 4.40 6.46
CA CYS A 14 0.70 4.24 6.33
C CYS A 14 1.45 5.12 7.32
N GLY A 15 1.01 6.37 7.49
CA GLY A 15 1.61 7.31 8.43
C GLY A 15 1.53 6.82 9.87
N LYS A 16 0.41 6.22 10.27
CA LYS A 16 0.24 5.64 11.61
C LYS A 16 1.18 4.48 11.87
N SER A 17 1.58 3.76 10.83
CA SER A 17 2.51 2.63 10.92
C SER A 17 3.97 3.05 10.74
N GLY A 18 4.26 4.34 10.64
CA GLY A 18 5.62 4.87 10.60
C GLY A 18 6.26 4.93 9.22
N TYR A 19 5.47 4.80 8.16
CA TYR A 19 5.97 4.86 6.78
C TYR A 19 5.72 6.22 6.16
N SER A 20 6.72 6.76 5.46
CA SER A 20 6.58 7.97 4.66
C SER A 20 5.83 7.64 3.38
N PHE A 21 4.68 8.24 3.17
CA PHE A 21 3.80 7.92 2.06
C PHE A 21 4.12 8.72 0.80
N ARG A 22 4.05 8.03 -0.35
CA ARG A 22 4.07 8.66 -1.66
C ARG A 22 3.12 7.93 -2.61
N ALA A 23 2.23 8.68 -3.26
CA ALA A 23 1.43 8.16 -4.35
C ALA A 23 2.24 8.24 -5.64
N LEU A 24 2.31 7.13 -6.37
CA LEU A 24 3.01 7.06 -7.65
C LEU A 24 2.01 7.39 -8.76
N GLY A 25 2.25 8.44 -9.51
CA GLY A 25 1.45 8.71 -10.71
C GLY A 25 1.68 7.63 -11.77
N THR A 26 0.70 7.45 -12.65
CA THR A 26 0.77 6.45 -13.72
C THR A 26 1.99 6.70 -14.62
N GLY A 27 2.89 5.72 -14.63
CA GLY A 27 4.10 5.79 -15.45
C GLY A 27 5.16 6.78 -14.98
N TYR A 28 5.00 7.37 -13.78
CA TYR A 28 5.93 8.34 -13.26
C TYR A 28 6.49 7.92 -11.91
N ILE A 29 7.80 7.78 -11.85
CA ILE A 29 8.53 7.60 -10.60
C ILE A 29 9.27 8.90 -10.34
N SER A 30 9.04 9.51 -9.17
CA SER A 30 9.70 10.75 -8.80
C SER A 30 11.23 10.60 -8.87
N ALA A 31 11.91 11.60 -9.40
CA ALA A 31 13.37 11.65 -9.46
C ALA A 31 14.00 11.68 -8.07
N GLN A 32 13.26 12.11 -7.05
CA GLN A 32 13.75 12.13 -5.68
C GLN A 32 13.45 10.82 -4.97
N ALA A 33 14.45 10.27 -4.29
CA ALA A 33 14.29 9.09 -3.46
C ALA A 33 13.32 9.39 -2.31
N PRO A 34 12.33 8.50 -2.07
CA PRO A 34 11.51 8.63 -0.87
C PRO A 34 12.35 8.39 0.37
N LYS A 35 11.96 9.03 1.46
CA LYS A 35 12.57 8.80 2.75
C LYS A 35 12.17 7.40 3.26
N MET A 36 13.15 6.57 3.62
CA MET A 36 12.90 5.26 4.21
C MET A 36 12.56 5.41 5.72
N ALA A 37 11.70 4.64 6.25
CA ALA A 37 10.86 3.62 5.61
C ALA A 37 9.75 4.28 4.78
N ALA A 38 9.45 3.75 3.62
CA ALA A 38 8.55 4.38 2.66
C ALA A 38 7.37 3.47 2.30
N ALA A 39 6.22 4.09 2.06
CA ALA A 39 5.05 3.44 1.50
C ALA A 39 4.76 4.05 0.14
N LEU A 40 4.76 3.23 -0.90
CA LEU A 40 4.51 3.67 -2.27
C LEU A 40 3.21 3.07 -2.76
N LEU A 41 2.24 3.92 -3.07
CA LEU A 41 0.95 3.50 -3.62
C LEU A 41 0.95 3.68 -5.13
N GLU A 42 0.76 2.60 -5.88
CA GLU A 42 0.53 2.69 -7.32
C GLU A 42 -0.83 3.34 -7.59
N GLU A 43 -1.03 3.88 -8.77
CA GLU A 43 -2.29 4.51 -9.12
C GLU A 43 -3.42 3.48 -9.01
N PRO A 44 -4.45 3.70 -8.16
CA PRO A 44 -5.55 2.75 -8.05
C PRO A 44 -6.29 2.58 -9.37
N VAL A 45 -6.64 1.34 -9.70
CA VAL A 45 -7.34 1.00 -10.93
C VAL A 45 -8.82 0.79 -10.65
N PHE A 46 -9.67 1.54 -11.32
CA PHE A 46 -11.12 1.40 -11.24
C PHE A 46 -11.53 0.05 -11.83
N LEU A 47 -12.23 -0.77 -11.05
CA LEU A 47 -12.70 -2.08 -11.47
C LEU A 47 -14.19 -2.09 -11.77
N SER A 48 -15.01 -1.58 -10.87
CA SER A 48 -16.46 -1.65 -11.00
C SER A 48 -17.16 -0.62 -10.13
N ILE A 49 -18.41 -0.38 -10.46
CA ILE A 49 -19.29 0.51 -9.69
C ILE A 49 -20.63 -0.17 -9.52
N GLU A 50 -21.20 -0.05 -8.31
CA GLU A 50 -22.56 -0.50 -7.98
C GLU A 50 -23.33 0.67 -7.37
N GLY A 51 -24.60 0.79 -7.75
CA GLY A 51 -25.49 1.85 -7.29
C GLY A 51 -25.53 3.05 -8.24
N ARG A 52 -26.44 3.98 -7.98
CA ARG A 52 -26.62 5.18 -8.79
C ARG A 52 -26.28 6.43 -8.01
N ASN A 53 -27.12 6.79 -7.02
CA ASN A 53 -26.94 7.98 -6.17
C ASN A 53 -26.08 7.66 -4.95
N HIS A 54 -26.21 6.43 -4.44
CA HIS A 54 -25.40 5.89 -3.36
C HIS A 54 -24.92 4.52 -3.77
N GLY A 55 -23.70 4.21 -3.49
CA GLY A 55 -23.17 2.92 -3.86
C GLY A 55 -21.71 2.75 -3.50
N ARG A 56 -21.06 1.86 -4.24
CA ARG A 56 -19.68 1.47 -3.98
C ARG A 56 -18.90 1.42 -5.28
N ILE A 57 -17.68 1.93 -5.24
CA ILE A 57 -16.72 1.78 -6.33
C ILE A 57 -15.61 0.87 -5.83
N THR A 58 -15.28 -0.16 -6.62
CA THR A 58 -14.20 -1.08 -6.32
C THR A 58 -12.96 -0.68 -7.09
N TYR A 59 -11.84 -0.50 -6.36
CA TYR A 59 -10.53 -0.23 -6.93
C TYR A 59 -9.59 -1.39 -6.67
N SER A 60 -8.75 -1.69 -7.67
CA SER A 60 -7.56 -2.52 -7.46
C SER A 60 -6.44 -1.63 -6.90
N VAL A 61 -5.86 -2.05 -5.80
CA VAL A 61 -4.85 -1.28 -5.07
C VAL A 61 -3.57 -2.11 -4.96
N VAL A 62 -2.44 -1.49 -5.27
CA VAL A 62 -1.12 -2.07 -5.06
C VAL A 62 -0.32 -1.11 -4.20
N LEU A 63 0.08 -1.58 -3.02
CA LEU A 63 0.85 -0.82 -2.05
C LEU A 63 2.16 -1.53 -1.74
N HIS A 64 3.26 -0.78 -1.82
CA HIS A 64 4.59 -1.27 -1.47
C HIS A 64 5.05 -0.63 -0.17
N LEU A 65 5.52 -1.44 0.78
CA LEU A 65 6.24 -0.96 1.94
C LEU A 65 7.72 -1.30 1.74
N LEU A 66 8.58 -0.31 1.86
CA LEU A 66 10.01 -0.43 1.59
C LEU A 66 10.82 0.09 2.77
N ASP A 67 11.94 -0.56 3.05
CA ASP A 67 12.90 -0.08 4.04
C ASP A 67 14.31 -0.48 3.61
N LYS A 68 15.32 0.07 4.28
CA LYS A 68 16.71 -0.32 4.04
C LYS A 68 16.91 -1.78 4.40
N GLY A 69 17.55 -2.54 3.51
CA GLY A 69 17.81 -3.95 3.76
C GLY A 69 18.84 -4.17 4.85
N MET A 70 18.55 -5.09 5.76
CA MET A 70 19.51 -5.58 6.75
C MET A 70 20.20 -6.80 6.13
N ARG A 71 21.44 -6.62 5.65
CA ARG A 71 22.14 -7.61 4.83
C ARG A 71 23.10 -8.52 5.61
N ASN A 72 23.04 -8.50 6.94
CA ASN A 72 24.01 -9.22 7.76
C ASN A 72 23.80 -10.75 7.73
N SER A 73 22.57 -11.22 7.52
CA SER A 73 22.29 -12.64 7.37
C SER A 73 20.93 -12.86 6.71
N PRO A 74 20.71 -14.06 6.08
CA PRO A 74 19.38 -14.43 5.57
C PRO A 74 18.29 -14.44 6.65
N GLU A 75 18.64 -14.82 7.89
CA GLU A 75 17.69 -14.82 9.01
C GLU A 75 17.22 -13.43 9.37
N GLN A 76 18.12 -12.47 9.43
CA GLN A 76 17.76 -11.06 9.71
C GLN A 76 16.88 -10.48 8.61
N LEU A 77 17.16 -10.84 7.37
CA LEU A 77 16.35 -10.43 6.24
C LEU A 77 14.92 -10.99 6.35
N SER A 78 14.80 -12.29 6.66
CA SER A 78 13.49 -12.91 6.86
C SER A 78 12.72 -12.30 8.02
N GLN A 79 13.38 -11.96 9.10
CA GLN A 79 12.78 -11.29 10.24
C GLN A 79 12.29 -9.89 9.87
N GLN A 80 13.05 -9.16 9.07
CA GLN A 80 12.67 -7.85 8.57
C GLN A 80 11.43 -7.94 7.67
N ILE A 81 11.41 -8.89 6.76
CA ILE A 81 10.26 -9.13 5.87
C ILE A 81 9.02 -9.49 6.71
N SER A 82 9.16 -10.37 7.69
CA SER A 82 8.06 -10.76 8.57
C SER A 82 7.48 -9.57 9.33
N ARG A 83 8.32 -8.69 9.84
CA ARG A 83 7.87 -7.45 10.50
C ARG A 83 7.11 -6.56 9.52
N MET A 84 7.62 -6.41 8.30
CA MET A 84 6.97 -5.58 7.29
C MET A 84 5.65 -6.18 6.81
N GLU A 85 5.54 -7.50 6.75
CA GLU A 85 4.27 -8.18 6.49
C GLU A 85 3.25 -7.86 7.58
N SER A 86 3.66 -7.88 8.84
CA SER A 86 2.80 -7.49 9.98
C SER A 86 2.38 -6.02 9.89
N ASP A 87 3.29 -5.14 9.51
CA ASP A 87 2.98 -3.72 9.29
C ASP A 87 1.95 -3.55 8.17
N MET A 88 2.10 -4.32 7.09
CA MET A 88 1.15 -4.27 5.97
C MET A 88 -0.25 -4.75 6.40
N LEU A 89 -0.32 -5.83 7.19
CA LEU A 89 -1.59 -6.31 7.74
C LEU A 89 -2.25 -5.24 8.60
N GLU A 90 -1.47 -4.53 9.41
CA GLU A 90 -1.98 -3.44 10.24
C GLU A 90 -2.50 -2.29 9.37
N VAL A 91 -1.77 -1.90 8.33
CA VAL A 91 -2.22 -0.87 7.38
C VAL A 91 -3.57 -1.27 6.75
N MET A 92 -3.68 -2.51 6.28
CA MET A 92 -4.90 -3.00 5.64
C MET A 92 -6.06 -3.10 6.64
N SER A 93 -5.78 -3.51 7.87
CA SER A 93 -6.78 -3.55 8.95
C SER A 93 -7.30 -2.15 9.27
N GLN A 94 -6.42 -1.18 9.41
CA GLN A 94 -6.80 0.21 9.63
C GLN A 94 -7.60 0.78 8.46
N LEU A 95 -7.19 0.45 7.24
CA LEU A 95 -7.90 0.88 6.03
C LEU A 95 -9.35 0.37 6.03
N SER A 96 -9.56 -0.90 6.39
CA SER A 96 -10.89 -1.51 6.43
C SER A 96 -11.81 -0.86 7.46
N LYS A 97 -11.26 -0.13 8.43
CA LYS A 97 -12.02 0.58 9.47
C LYS A 97 -12.30 2.04 9.12
N CYS A 98 -11.78 2.55 8.02
CA CYS A 98 -12.02 3.93 7.60
C CYS A 98 -13.48 4.11 7.19
N GLU A 99 -14.02 5.30 7.47
CA GLU A 99 -15.45 5.61 7.28
C GLU A 99 -15.91 5.41 5.84
N ASP A 100 -15.08 5.82 4.88
CA ASP A 100 -15.43 5.77 3.45
C ASP A 100 -15.11 4.42 2.80
N ILE A 101 -14.55 3.48 3.54
CA ILE A 101 -14.16 2.16 3.03
C ILE A 101 -15.17 1.12 3.49
N ALA A 102 -15.83 0.47 2.53
CA ALA A 102 -16.82 -0.57 2.84
C ALA A 102 -16.18 -1.94 3.07
N LEU A 103 -15.14 -2.27 2.27
CA LEU A 103 -14.55 -3.60 2.30
C LEU A 103 -13.14 -3.55 1.70
N VAL A 104 -12.24 -4.31 2.30
CA VAL A 104 -10.94 -4.67 1.73
C VAL A 104 -10.96 -6.17 1.54
N SER A 105 -10.76 -6.65 0.32
CA SER A 105 -10.87 -8.07 -0.03
C SER A 105 -9.75 -8.51 -0.96
N ASN A 106 -9.64 -9.82 -1.15
CA ASN A 106 -8.64 -10.44 -2.03
C ASN A 106 -7.22 -9.97 -1.75
N LEU A 107 -6.90 -9.80 -0.46
CA LEU A 107 -5.60 -9.34 -0.03
C LEU A 107 -4.55 -10.42 -0.27
N ASN A 108 -3.49 -10.04 -0.97
CA ASN A 108 -2.31 -10.86 -1.20
C ASN A 108 -1.07 -10.04 -0.83
N ILE A 109 -0.25 -10.55 0.06
CA ILE A 109 0.99 -9.89 0.50
C ILE A 109 2.15 -10.78 0.09
N THR A 110 3.08 -10.22 -0.69
CA THR A 110 4.26 -10.93 -1.16
C THR A 110 5.52 -10.14 -0.82
N PRO A 111 6.65 -10.82 -0.50
CA PRO A 111 7.94 -10.15 -0.44
C PRO A 111 8.27 -9.55 -1.80
N ALA A 112 8.86 -8.37 -1.81
CA ALA A 112 9.38 -7.79 -3.05
C ALA A 112 10.68 -8.50 -3.41
N THR A 113 10.65 -9.34 -4.46
CA THR A 113 11.84 -10.07 -4.93
C THR A 113 12.77 -9.19 -5.76
N HIS A 114 12.21 -8.10 -6.31
CA HIS A 114 12.97 -7.08 -7.01
C HIS A 114 12.74 -5.76 -6.32
N THR A 115 13.79 -4.97 -6.17
CA THR A 115 13.67 -3.67 -5.55
C THR A 115 12.90 -2.72 -6.46
N VAL A 116 11.86 -2.08 -5.93
CA VAL A 116 11.03 -1.13 -6.70
C VAL A 116 11.86 0.06 -7.16
N LEU A 117 12.82 0.49 -6.35
CA LEU A 117 13.66 1.65 -6.63
C LEU A 117 15.06 1.28 -7.11
N GLY A 118 15.43 0.00 -7.08
CA GLY A 118 16.76 -0.46 -7.49
C GLY A 118 17.91 -0.05 -6.59
N ARG A 119 17.64 0.21 -5.29
CA ARG A 119 18.63 0.74 -4.34
C ARG A 119 18.99 -0.21 -3.20
N GLY A 120 18.64 -1.49 -3.33
CA GLY A 120 18.92 -2.48 -2.30
C GLY A 120 17.98 -2.43 -1.11
N GLU A 121 16.82 -1.80 -1.28
CA GLU A 121 15.77 -1.83 -0.28
C GLU A 121 15.13 -3.22 -0.16
N VAL A 122 14.53 -3.48 0.98
CA VAL A 122 13.70 -4.66 1.25
C VAL A 122 12.27 -4.21 1.33
N GLY A 123 11.35 -5.02 0.87
CA GLY A 123 9.96 -4.62 0.89
C GLY A 123 8.97 -5.76 0.83
N VAL A 124 7.73 -5.40 1.04
CA VAL A 124 6.56 -6.24 0.81
C VAL A 124 5.57 -5.48 -0.06
N THR A 125 4.86 -6.22 -0.89
CA THR A 125 3.85 -5.66 -1.78
C THR A 125 2.51 -6.28 -1.44
N ALA A 126 1.51 -5.43 -1.22
CA ALA A 126 0.13 -5.87 -1.06
C ALA A 126 -0.67 -5.53 -2.30
N ARG A 127 -1.46 -6.50 -2.75
CA ARG A 127 -2.48 -6.33 -3.77
C ARG A 127 -3.83 -6.60 -3.13
N ALA A 128 -4.79 -5.73 -3.34
CA ALA A 128 -6.11 -5.87 -2.75
C ALA A 128 -7.16 -5.19 -3.61
N GLU A 129 -8.41 -5.56 -3.40
CA GLU A 129 -9.56 -4.84 -3.93
C GLU A 129 -10.20 -4.06 -2.79
N VAL A 130 -10.43 -2.78 -3.00
CA VAL A 130 -10.98 -1.88 -1.99
C VAL A 130 -12.28 -1.29 -2.51
N GLU A 131 -13.35 -1.47 -1.74
CA GLU A 131 -14.65 -0.87 -2.04
C GLU A 131 -14.77 0.45 -1.28
N VAL A 132 -14.96 1.53 -2.03
CA VAL A 132 -15.15 2.89 -1.52
C VAL A 132 -16.61 3.28 -1.64
N ILE A 133 -17.19 3.79 -0.56
CA ILE A 133 -18.57 4.26 -0.51
C ILE A 133 -18.67 5.68 -1.12
N PHE A 134 -19.67 5.87 -1.94
CA PHE A 134 -19.96 7.20 -2.48
C PHE A 134 -21.41 7.62 -2.26
#